data_e6df295601a9e81db41f1e4c454a6922
#
_entry.id   e6df295601a9e81db41f1e4c454a6922
#
_cell.length_a   1.000
_cell.length_b   1.000
_cell.length_c   1.000
_cell.angle_alpha   90.00
_cell.angle_beta   90.00
_cell.angle_gamma   90.00
#
_symmetry.space_group_name_H-M   'P 1'
#
loop_
_entity.id
_entity.type
_entity.pdbx_description
1 polymer ?
#
loop_
_entity_poly.entity_id
_entity_poly.type
_entity_poly.pdbx_seq_one_letter_code
_entity_poly.pdbx_strand_id
1 'polypeptide(L)'
;MKEAEAGGRRRIEELDYLKCLLIVLMISFHLVFIGDSYPYAKQVVYTFHMPVFLVISGYLMNVQKSPDQYLRTLLFYLIPYLVMESGYTVMASLLPIREHIDQLTVSVFFEKLLLHPLGPYWYLHTMVVCGLAYFGVFHLWPFHPLSRMILLGLVFALLGYWGGVVSPTMAFYFLAGVVIRHSGVSILQVFRPSWLALAAFVWLAMYPVNLQSSAPGGILMAYLFVSFALAAYPVVGLVLRRPLLFVGRNTLSLLLFSPIFTILCKSLVSPLSFEPTGMLFLVVSLVICIAGSLIITWLMDLLHVSPLFFGKQRALISY
;
A
#
# COMPACT_ATOMS: atom_id res chain seq x y z
N MET A 1 37.27 -19.51 11.40
CA MET A 1 35.90 -19.98 11.53
C MET A 1 35.07 -18.88 12.20
N LYS A 2 34.87 -17.71 11.51
CA LYS A 2 34.09 -16.54 11.95
C LYS A 2 33.63 -15.72 10.74
N GLU A 3 32.94 -16.36 9.78
CA GLU A 3 32.36 -15.71 8.59
C GLU A 3 30.98 -16.29 8.24
N ALA A 4 30.09 -16.42 9.21
CA ALA A 4 28.78 -17.03 8.97
C ALA A 4 27.62 -16.33 9.71
N GLU A 5 27.66 -14.99 9.91
CA GLU A 5 26.53 -14.27 10.53
C GLU A 5 26.21 -12.93 9.85
N ALA A 6 26.37 -12.86 8.54
CA ALA A 6 25.81 -11.76 7.73
C ALA A 6 24.76 -12.28 6.74
N GLY A 7 23.87 -13.16 7.20
CA GLY A 7 22.72 -13.67 6.45
C GLY A 7 21.63 -12.62 6.32
N GLY A 8 21.89 -11.50 5.70
CA GLY A 8 20.87 -10.56 5.26
C GLY A 8 19.90 -11.30 4.34
N ARG A 9 18.65 -11.47 4.75
CA ARG A 9 17.59 -12.09 3.92
C ARG A 9 17.63 -11.47 2.53
N ARG A 10 17.96 -12.27 1.52
CA ARG A 10 18.01 -11.83 0.11
C ARG A 10 16.67 -11.17 -0.22
N ARG A 11 16.71 -9.94 -0.70
CA ARG A 11 15.53 -9.17 -1.07
C ARG A 11 14.81 -9.86 -2.23
N ILE A 12 13.48 -9.94 -2.16
CA ILE A 12 12.65 -10.56 -3.18
C ILE A 12 12.30 -9.46 -4.20
N GLU A 13 12.98 -9.46 -5.34
CA GLU A 13 12.81 -8.43 -6.37
C GLU A 13 11.40 -8.45 -6.98
N GLU A 14 10.80 -9.63 -7.10
CA GLU A 14 9.44 -9.82 -7.59
C GLU A 14 8.41 -9.06 -6.75
N LEU A 15 8.63 -8.97 -5.43
CA LEU A 15 7.76 -8.15 -4.56
C LEU A 15 7.97 -6.66 -4.78
N ASP A 16 9.20 -6.21 -5.06
CA ASP A 16 9.44 -4.82 -5.40
C ASP A 16 8.79 -4.46 -6.74
N TYR A 17 8.86 -5.36 -7.73
CA TYR A 17 8.15 -5.20 -9.00
C TYR A 17 6.63 -5.13 -8.82
N LEU A 18 6.03 -6.04 -8.04
CA LEU A 18 4.60 -6.02 -7.72
C LEU A 18 4.19 -4.70 -7.04
N LYS A 19 4.97 -4.25 -6.04
CA LYS A 19 4.71 -2.98 -5.37
C LYS A 19 4.78 -1.79 -6.33
N CYS A 20 5.69 -1.81 -7.30
CA CYS A 20 5.76 -0.79 -8.34
C CYS A 20 4.47 -0.76 -9.17
N LEU A 21 4.01 -1.90 -9.68
CA LEU A 21 2.76 -1.96 -10.45
C LEU A 21 1.58 -1.42 -9.65
N LEU A 22 1.46 -1.87 -8.41
CA LEU A 22 0.35 -1.49 -7.53
C LEU A 22 0.35 0.01 -7.19
N ILE A 23 1.54 0.60 -6.90
CA ILE A 23 1.62 2.03 -6.56
C ILE A 23 1.35 2.92 -7.79
N VAL A 24 1.80 2.50 -8.98
CA VAL A 24 1.50 3.21 -10.24
C VAL A 24 0.00 3.18 -10.51
N LEU A 25 -0.65 2.02 -10.36
CA LEU A 25 -2.11 1.91 -10.51
C LEU A 25 -2.85 2.77 -9.47
N MET A 26 -2.38 2.78 -8.23
CA MET A 26 -2.94 3.62 -7.18
C MET A 26 -2.87 5.10 -7.58
N ILE A 27 -1.71 5.62 -7.95
CA ILE A 27 -1.53 7.01 -8.36
C ILE A 27 -2.42 7.32 -9.58
N SER A 28 -2.45 6.45 -10.59
CA SER A 28 -3.23 6.64 -11.82
C SER A 28 -4.71 6.93 -11.53
N PHE A 29 -5.33 6.17 -10.65
CA PHE A 29 -6.76 6.30 -10.35
C PHE A 29 -7.07 7.25 -9.19
N HIS A 30 -6.03 7.80 -8.52
CA HIS A 30 -6.15 8.97 -7.65
C HIS A 30 -6.06 10.30 -8.42
N LEU A 31 -5.62 10.30 -9.67
CA LEU A 31 -5.82 11.40 -10.60
C LEU A 31 -7.32 11.49 -10.92
N VAL A 32 -8.01 12.49 -10.35
CA VAL A 32 -9.48 12.61 -10.41
C VAL A 32 -9.97 12.55 -11.86
N PHE A 33 -9.33 13.30 -12.78
CA PHE A 33 -9.69 13.30 -14.19
C PHE A 33 -9.67 11.89 -14.81
N ILE A 34 -8.64 11.08 -14.56
CA ILE A 34 -8.55 9.69 -15.06
C ILE A 34 -9.58 8.80 -14.38
N GLY A 35 -9.72 8.92 -13.04
CA GLY A 35 -10.69 8.13 -12.29
C GLY A 35 -12.14 8.36 -12.72
N ASP A 36 -12.48 9.58 -13.13
CA ASP A 36 -13.82 9.95 -13.59
C ASP A 36 -14.03 9.63 -15.07
N SER A 37 -12.97 9.71 -15.91
CA SER A 37 -13.01 9.31 -17.32
C SER A 37 -13.11 7.80 -17.50
N TYR A 38 -12.54 7.01 -16.59
CA TYR A 38 -12.48 5.56 -16.66
C TYR A 38 -13.02 4.87 -15.39
N PRO A 39 -14.30 5.10 -15.02
CA PRO A 39 -14.84 4.63 -13.74
C PRO A 39 -14.83 3.10 -13.59
N TYR A 40 -15.05 2.38 -14.68
CA TYR A 40 -15.00 0.92 -14.67
C TYR A 40 -13.59 0.39 -14.42
N ALA A 41 -12.59 0.93 -15.11
CA ALA A 41 -11.20 0.56 -14.88
C ALA A 41 -10.74 0.90 -13.47
N LYS A 42 -11.18 2.04 -12.92
CA LYS A 42 -10.96 2.41 -11.52
C LYS A 42 -11.53 1.38 -10.57
N GLN A 43 -12.78 0.93 -10.79
CA GLN A 43 -13.41 -0.07 -9.96
C GLN A 43 -12.67 -1.41 -10.02
N VAL A 44 -12.26 -1.86 -11.22
CA VAL A 44 -11.43 -3.05 -11.41
C VAL A 44 -10.13 -2.94 -10.60
N VAL A 45 -9.40 -1.83 -10.71
CA VAL A 45 -8.14 -1.64 -9.97
C VAL A 45 -8.37 -1.59 -8.46
N TYR A 46 -9.41 -0.93 -8.00
CA TYR A 46 -9.73 -0.80 -6.57
C TYR A 46 -10.13 -2.14 -5.94
N THR A 47 -10.54 -3.13 -6.74
CA THR A 47 -10.85 -4.48 -6.26
C THR A 47 -9.61 -5.21 -5.72
N PHE A 48 -8.41 -4.99 -6.30
CA PHE A 48 -7.25 -5.82 -5.99
C PHE A 48 -5.99 -5.07 -5.51
N HIS A 49 -5.77 -3.79 -5.90
CA HIS A 49 -4.47 -3.15 -5.67
C HIS A 49 -4.12 -3.00 -4.19
N MET A 50 -5.04 -2.48 -3.36
CA MET A 50 -4.79 -2.35 -1.91
C MET A 50 -4.85 -3.70 -1.16
N PRO A 51 -5.79 -4.61 -1.46
CA PRO A 51 -5.73 -5.99 -0.99
C PRO A 51 -4.36 -6.65 -1.18
N VAL A 52 -3.80 -6.61 -2.38
CA VAL A 52 -2.47 -7.20 -2.66
C VAL A 52 -1.37 -6.50 -1.87
N PHE A 53 -1.41 -5.17 -1.74
CA PHE A 53 -0.46 -4.45 -0.88
C PHE A 53 -0.52 -4.94 0.57
N LEU A 54 -1.72 -5.19 1.12
CA LEU A 54 -1.88 -5.66 2.50
C LEU A 54 -1.41 -7.11 2.67
N VAL A 55 -1.64 -8.00 1.68
CA VAL A 55 -1.05 -9.34 1.69
C VAL A 55 0.49 -9.27 1.72
N ILE A 56 1.09 -8.46 0.85
CA ILE A 56 2.55 -8.28 0.83
C ILE A 56 3.03 -7.72 2.17
N SER A 57 2.32 -6.78 2.77
CA SER A 57 2.67 -6.15 4.04
C SER A 57 2.61 -7.11 5.21
N GLY A 58 1.55 -7.89 5.34
CA GLY A 58 1.42 -8.95 6.34
C GLY A 58 2.53 -10.01 6.20
N TYR A 59 2.85 -10.39 4.96
CA TYR A 59 3.95 -11.33 4.69
C TYR A 59 5.33 -10.76 5.06
N LEU A 60 5.58 -9.48 4.82
CA LEU A 60 6.89 -8.86 5.10
C LEU A 60 7.04 -8.45 6.57
N MET A 61 5.94 -8.24 7.30
CA MET A 61 5.98 -7.85 8.71
C MET A 61 6.51 -8.98 9.58
N ASN A 62 7.63 -8.74 10.27
CA ASN A 62 8.34 -9.75 11.05
C ASN A 62 8.14 -9.59 12.55
N VAL A 63 7.25 -10.38 13.13
CA VAL A 63 6.96 -10.42 14.57
C VAL A 63 8.05 -11.12 15.41
N GLN A 64 9.00 -11.81 14.78
CA GLN A 64 10.13 -12.49 15.47
C GLN A 64 11.26 -11.53 15.88
N LYS A 65 11.16 -10.25 15.51
CA LYS A 65 12.08 -9.20 15.95
C LYS A 65 11.91 -8.97 17.46
N SER A 66 12.97 -8.47 18.12
CA SER A 66 12.84 -7.96 19.49
C SER A 66 11.77 -6.87 19.57
N PRO A 67 11.11 -6.68 20.74
CA PRO A 67 10.08 -5.66 20.92
C PRO A 67 10.53 -4.26 20.44
N ASP A 68 11.75 -3.85 20.78
CA ASP A 68 12.31 -2.56 20.38
C ASP A 68 12.48 -2.43 18.86
N GLN A 69 12.97 -3.48 18.20
CA GLN A 69 13.11 -3.50 16.74
C GLN A 69 11.76 -3.51 16.04
N TYR A 70 10.78 -4.19 16.64
CA TYR A 70 9.43 -4.22 16.10
C TYR A 70 8.75 -2.86 16.25
N LEU A 71 8.84 -2.25 17.44
CA LEU A 71 8.32 -0.90 17.69
C LEU A 71 8.94 0.13 16.72
N ARG A 72 10.25 0.10 16.51
CA ARG A 72 10.92 0.94 15.50
C ARG A 72 10.35 0.71 14.10
N THR A 73 9.97 -0.53 13.77
CA THR A 73 9.33 -0.83 12.47
C THR A 73 7.92 -0.21 12.41
N LEU A 74 7.16 -0.23 13.48
CA LEU A 74 5.84 0.43 13.53
C LEU A 74 5.95 1.95 13.50
N LEU A 75 6.88 2.53 14.24
CA LEU A 75 7.14 3.98 14.25
C LEU A 75 7.53 4.50 12.86
N PHE A 76 8.22 3.68 12.05
CA PHE A 76 8.54 3.99 10.65
C PHE A 76 7.29 4.23 9.78
N TYR A 77 6.14 3.65 10.14
CA TYR A 77 4.86 3.89 9.48
C TYR A 77 4.00 4.91 10.24
N LEU A 78 4.02 4.87 11.57
CA LEU A 78 3.17 5.69 12.42
C LEU A 78 3.53 7.17 12.35
N ILE A 79 4.83 7.52 12.44
CA ILE A 79 5.23 8.94 12.45
C ILE A 79 4.86 9.63 11.12
N PRO A 80 5.23 9.08 9.94
CA PRO A 80 4.77 9.65 8.67
C PRO A 80 3.25 9.71 8.55
N TYR A 81 2.55 8.67 9.02
CA TYR A 81 1.10 8.65 9.05
C TYR A 81 0.54 9.84 9.85
N LEU A 82 0.96 9.99 11.11
CA LEU A 82 0.46 11.06 11.98
C LEU A 82 0.70 12.45 11.40
N VAL A 83 1.87 12.70 10.83
CA VAL A 83 2.21 14.00 10.22
C VAL A 83 1.34 14.25 8.99
N MET A 84 1.26 13.27 8.08
CA MET A 84 0.55 13.46 6.81
C MET A 84 -0.97 13.49 7.00
N GLU A 85 -1.53 12.64 7.87
CA GLU A 85 -2.95 12.62 8.19
C GLU A 85 -3.38 13.90 8.92
N SER A 86 -2.56 14.41 9.85
CA SER A 86 -2.81 15.69 10.50
C SER A 86 -2.88 16.84 9.48
N GLY A 87 -1.89 16.88 8.58
CA GLY A 87 -1.87 17.87 7.51
C GLY A 87 -3.06 17.75 6.57
N TYR A 88 -3.44 16.52 6.20
CA TYR A 88 -4.58 16.26 5.32
C TYR A 88 -5.91 16.65 5.98
N THR A 89 -6.10 16.32 7.26
CA THR A 89 -7.29 16.68 8.05
C THR A 89 -7.47 18.19 8.16
N VAL A 90 -6.38 18.93 8.43
CA VAL A 90 -6.42 20.40 8.43
C VAL A 90 -6.71 20.94 7.04
N MET A 91 -6.06 20.42 6.01
CA MET A 91 -6.33 20.82 4.62
C MET A 91 -7.77 20.54 4.20
N ALA A 92 -8.36 19.42 4.66
CA ALA A 92 -9.74 19.04 4.38
C ALA A 92 -10.76 20.01 4.98
N SER A 93 -10.40 20.73 6.04
CA SER A 93 -11.27 21.78 6.61
C SER A 93 -11.13 23.14 5.91
N LEU A 94 -10.04 23.35 5.15
CA LEU A 94 -9.75 24.63 4.50
C LEU A 94 -10.09 24.63 3.00
N LEU A 95 -10.05 23.47 2.36
CA LEU A 95 -10.21 23.35 0.91
C LEU A 95 -11.47 22.55 0.56
N PRO A 96 -12.16 22.90 -0.56
CA PRO A 96 -13.31 22.16 -1.05
C PRO A 96 -12.85 20.85 -1.75
N ILE A 97 -12.40 19.88 -0.94
CA ILE A 97 -12.04 18.56 -1.41
C ILE A 97 -13.20 17.58 -1.18
N ARG A 98 -13.11 16.37 -1.75
CA ARG A 98 -14.18 15.37 -1.69
C ARG A 98 -14.58 14.98 -0.26
N GLU A 99 -13.63 14.97 0.65
CA GLU A 99 -13.82 14.61 2.06
C GLU A 99 -13.70 15.87 2.94
N HIS A 100 -14.45 16.94 2.56
CA HIS A 100 -14.46 18.21 3.27
C HIS A 100 -14.98 18.07 4.71
N ILE A 101 -14.36 18.82 5.63
CA ILE A 101 -14.76 18.91 7.04
C ILE A 101 -15.34 20.29 7.29
N ASP A 102 -16.64 20.40 7.52
CA ASP A 102 -17.32 21.69 7.73
C ASP A 102 -16.87 22.40 9.01
N GLN A 103 -16.61 21.64 10.07
CA GLN A 103 -16.16 22.16 11.37
C GLN A 103 -15.05 21.29 11.95
N LEU A 104 -13.83 21.78 11.95
CA LEU A 104 -12.69 21.12 12.55
C LEU A 104 -12.64 21.41 14.06
N THR A 105 -13.19 20.51 14.84
CA THR A 105 -13.04 20.51 16.31
C THR A 105 -11.90 19.59 16.74
N VAL A 106 -11.43 19.73 17.98
CA VAL A 106 -10.41 18.86 18.57
C VAL A 106 -10.88 17.38 18.52
N SER A 107 -12.16 17.13 18.81
CA SER A 107 -12.74 15.78 18.77
C SER A 107 -12.71 15.20 17.36
N VAL A 108 -13.16 15.97 16.36
CA VAL A 108 -13.13 15.54 14.95
C VAL A 108 -11.71 15.29 14.48
N PHE A 109 -10.75 16.16 14.86
CA PHE A 109 -9.35 15.96 14.50
C PHE A 109 -8.81 14.62 15.01
N PHE A 110 -9.00 14.30 16.30
CA PHE A 110 -8.52 13.03 16.85
C PHE A 110 -9.32 11.82 16.37
N GLU A 111 -10.61 11.97 16.08
CA GLU A 111 -11.40 10.92 15.43
C GLU A 111 -10.81 10.55 14.07
N LYS A 112 -10.51 11.55 13.22
CA LYS A 112 -9.90 11.30 11.90
C LYS A 112 -8.50 10.73 12.02
N LEU A 113 -7.71 11.22 12.95
CA LEU A 113 -6.35 10.76 13.16
C LEU A 113 -6.25 9.33 13.71
N LEU A 114 -7.19 8.89 14.57
CA LEU A 114 -7.05 7.65 15.33
C LEU A 114 -8.02 6.54 14.89
N LEU A 115 -9.20 6.90 14.37
CA LEU A 115 -10.27 5.93 14.09
C LEU A 115 -10.65 5.89 12.61
N HIS A 116 -10.86 7.03 11.97
CA HIS A 116 -11.43 7.12 10.63
C HIS A 116 -10.57 8.03 9.73
N PRO A 117 -9.35 7.60 9.37
CA PRO A 117 -8.43 8.40 8.58
C PRO A 117 -9.03 8.80 7.23
N LEU A 118 -8.69 10.01 6.79
CA LEU A 118 -9.12 10.57 5.53
C LEU A 118 -8.14 10.26 4.40
N GLY A 119 -8.60 10.38 3.18
CA GLY A 119 -7.77 10.29 1.99
C GLY A 119 -6.99 8.98 1.86
N PRO A 120 -5.76 9.01 1.35
CA PRO A 120 -4.99 7.81 1.01
C PRO A 120 -4.26 7.17 2.21
N TYR A 121 -4.22 7.83 3.38
CA TYR A 121 -3.36 7.41 4.50
C TYR A 121 -3.99 6.32 5.37
N TRP A 122 -5.26 5.96 5.15
CA TRP A 122 -5.94 4.83 5.82
C TRP A 122 -5.14 3.52 5.73
N TYR A 123 -4.35 3.34 4.66
CA TYR A 123 -3.50 2.16 4.51
C TYR A 123 -2.42 2.08 5.59
N LEU A 124 -1.74 3.20 5.90
CA LEU A 124 -0.73 3.25 6.95
C LEU A 124 -1.36 3.04 8.33
N HIS A 125 -2.53 3.63 8.57
CA HIS A 125 -3.32 3.39 9.77
C HIS A 125 -3.61 1.89 9.94
N THR A 126 -4.17 1.24 8.90
CA THR A 126 -4.44 -0.21 8.89
C THR A 126 -3.15 -1.01 9.16
N MET A 127 -2.03 -0.63 8.54
CA MET A 127 -0.72 -1.26 8.76
C MET A 127 -0.28 -1.18 10.23
N VAL A 128 -0.45 -0.03 10.88
CA VAL A 128 -0.06 0.18 12.27
C VAL A 128 -0.98 -0.60 13.21
N VAL A 129 -2.30 -0.47 13.04
CA VAL A 129 -3.29 -1.17 13.89
C VAL A 129 -3.17 -2.68 13.76
N CYS A 130 -3.11 -3.21 12.53
CA CYS A 130 -2.93 -4.64 12.30
C CYS A 130 -1.57 -5.13 12.79
N GLY A 131 -0.52 -4.32 12.64
CA GLY A 131 0.82 -4.62 13.15
C GLY A 131 0.86 -4.69 14.67
N LEU A 132 0.23 -3.75 15.38
CA LEU A 132 0.13 -3.77 16.84
C LEU A 132 -0.64 -5.00 17.34
N ALA A 133 -1.79 -5.30 16.73
CA ALA A 133 -2.57 -6.48 17.08
C ALA A 133 -1.80 -7.78 16.81
N TYR A 134 -1.09 -7.87 15.68
CA TYR A 134 -0.25 -9.02 15.33
C TYR A 134 0.87 -9.22 16.35
N PHE A 135 1.55 -8.15 16.74
CA PHE A 135 2.60 -8.21 17.77
C PHE A 135 2.01 -8.64 19.12
N GLY A 136 0.93 -7.98 19.55
CA GLY A 136 0.26 -8.29 20.83
C GLY A 136 -0.14 -9.76 20.93
N VAL A 137 -0.86 -10.27 19.92
CA VAL A 137 -1.30 -11.68 19.90
C VAL A 137 -0.12 -12.65 19.95
N PHE A 138 0.95 -12.38 19.18
CA PHE A 138 2.07 -13.31 19.09
C PHE A 138 3.01 -13.28 20.29
N HIS A 139 3.06 -12.20 21.05
CA HIS A 139 3.87 -12.08 22.28
C HIS A 139 3.09 -12.41 23.55
N LEU A 140 1.80 -12.06 23.61
CA LEU A 140 0.98 -12.28 24.81
C LEU A 140 0.31 -13.65 24.84
N TRP A 141 0.22 -14.33 23.67
CA TRP A 141 -0.44 -15.63 23.54
C TRP A 141 0.56 -16.75 23.17
N PRO A 142 1.18 -17.44 24.17
CA PRO A 142 2.28 -18.37 23.91
C PRO A 142 1.84 -19.77 23.44
N PHE A 143 0.64 -19.90 22.88
CA PHE A 143 0.08 -21.19 22.44
C PHE A 143 0.47 -21.53 20.99
N HIS A 144 -0.10 -22.62 20.48
CA HIS A 144 0.16 -23.15 19.16
C HIS A 144 -0.03 -22.11 18.04
N PRO A 145 0.79 -22.11 16.99
CA PRO A 145 0.70 -21.13 15.88
C PRO A 145 -0.70 -20.96 15.29
N LEU A 146 -1.45 -22.07 15.13
CA LEU A 146 -2.81 -22.03 14.61
C LEU A 146 -3.75 -21.23 15.53
N SER A 147 -3.66 -21.40 16.85
CA SER A 147 -4.51 -20.67 17.79
C SER A 147 -4.19 -19.16 17.78
N ARG A 148 -2.91 -18.79 17.56
CA ARG A 148 -2.52 -17.39 17.36
C ARG A 148 -3.15 -16.79 16.11
N MET A 149 -3.20 -17.54 15.00
CA MET A 149 -3.85 -17.08 13.76
C MET A 149 -5.35 -16.89 13.93
N ILE A 150 -6.01 -17.86 14.59
CA ILE A 150 -7.45 -17.76 14.88
C ILE A 150 -7.73 -16.56 15.78
N LEU A 151 -6.96 -16.41 16.87
CA LEU A 151 -7.11 -15.27 17.78
C LEU A 151 -6.86 -13.93 17.05
N LEU A 152 -5.84 -13.86 16.20
CA LEU A 152 -5.57 -12.65 15.41
C LEU A 152 -6.74 -12.33 14.46
N GLY A 153 -7.31 -13.35 13.81
CA GLY A 153 -8.52 -13.20 12.99
C GLY A 153 -9.72 -12.68 13.78
N LEU A 154 -9.94 -13.19 15.01
CA LEU A 154 -10.98 -12.71 15.91
C LEU A 154 -10.72 -11.25 16.35
N VAL A 155 -9.49 -10.90 16.67
CA VAL A 155 -9.11 -9.50 17.00
C VAL A 155 -9.38 -8.58 15.82
N PHE A 156 -9.02 -8.97 14.60
CA PHE A 156 -9.31 -8.18 13.41
C PHE A 156 -10.81 -8.04 13.13
N ALA A 157 -11.58 -9.11 13.36
CA ALA A 157 -13.03 -9.03 13.26
C ALA A 157 -13.62 -8.06 14.31
N LEU A 158 -13.15 -8.12 15.55
CA LEU A 158 -13.57 -7.19 16.61
C LEU A 158 -13.22 -5.74 16.26
N LEU A 159 -11.98 -5.47 15.87
CA LEU A 159 -11.54 -4.11 15.49
C LEU A 159 -12.29 -3.56 14.28
N GLY A 160 -12.68 -4.42 13.34
CA GLY A 160 -13.38 -4.00 12.13
C GLY A 160 -14.89 -3.89 12.31
N TYR A 161 -15.57 -4.95 12.77
CA TYR A 161 -17.05 -4.98 12.80
C TYR A 161 -17.65 -4.24 14.01
N TRP A 162 -16.98 -4.25 15.17
CA TRP A 162 -17.45 -3.55 16.36
C TRP A 162 -16.70 -2.26 16.64
N GLY A 163 -15.38 -2.26 16.45
CA GLY A 163 -14.56 -1.07 16.69
C GLY A 163 -14.65 -0.03 15.59
N GLY A 164 -14.95 -0.43 14.35
CA GLY A 164 -14.96 0.45 13.18
C GLY A 164 -13.59 1.06 12.84
N VAL A 165 -12.52 0.61 13.53
CA VAL A 165 -11.18 1.22 13.45
C VAL A 165 -10.48 0.89 12.13
N VAL A 166 -10.73 -0.31 11.60
CA VAL A 166 -10.15 -0.77 10.32
C VAL A 166 -11.21 -1.47 9.47
N SER A 167 -11.06 -1.43 8.16
CA SER A 167 -11.88 -2.27 7.29
C SER A 167 -11.62 -3.76 7.58
N PRO A 168 -12.65 -4.56 7.94
CA PRO A 168 -12.48 -5.99 8.20
C PRO A 168 -11.85 -6.70 7.01
N THR A 169 -12.34 -6.43 5.80
CA THR A 169 -11.83 -7.00 4.56
C THR A 169 -10.33 -6.73 4.40
N MET A 170 -9.88 -5.51 4.65
CA MET A 170 -8.48 -5.13 4.52
C MET A 170 -7.62 -5.78 5.61
N ALA A 171 -8.10 -5.86 6.85
CA ALA A 171 -7.41 -6.57 7.93
C ALA A 171 -7.26 -8.09 7.62
N PHE A 172 -8.26 -8.72 7.00
CA PHE A 172 -8.16 -10.13 6.58
C PHE A 172 -7.17 -10.34 5.43
N TYR A 173 -6.99 -9.39 4.51
CA TYR A 173 -5.91 -9.47 3.52
C TYR A 173 -4.52 -9.36 4.17
N PHE A 174 -4.37 -8.52 5.17
CA PHE A 174 -3.15 -8.49 5.97
C PHE A 174 -2.92 -9.83 6.69
N LEU A 175 -3.97 -10.41 7.31
CA LEU A 175 -3.91 -11.74 7.93
C LEU A 175 -3.49 -12.82 6.94
N ALA A 176 -4.01 -12.81 5.71
CA ALA A 176 -3.60 -13.76 4.67
C ALA A 176 -2.09 -13.70 4.42
N GLY A 177 -1.50 -12.51 4.37
CA GLY A 177 -0.05 -12.33 4.30
C GLY A 177 0.69 -12.91 5.51
N VAL A 178 0.17 -12.70 6.72
CA VAL A 178 0.72 -13.27 7.96
C VAL A 178 0.65 -14.80 7.94
N VAL A 179 -0.47 -15.38 7.50
CA VAL A 179 -0.64 -16.84 7.35
C VAL A 179 0.39 -17.41 6.37
N ILE A 180 0.56 -16.81 5.20
CA ILE A 180 1.58 -17.23 4.21
C ILE A 180 2.97 -17.17 4.85
N ARG A 181 3.30 -16.12 5.61
CA ARG A 181 4.60 -16.02 6.29
C ARG A 181 4.87 -17.17 7.25
N HIS A 182 3.86 -17.60 8.00
CA HIS A 182 3.99 -18.64 9.03
C HIS A 182 3.78 -20.06 8.50
N SER A 183 3.25 -20.23 7.28
CA SER A 183 3.10 -21.54 6.65
C SER A 183 4.43 -22.17 6.21
N GLY A 184 5.53 -21.40 6.22
CA GLY A 184 6.82 -21.85 5.70
C GLY A 184 6.91 -21.87 4.16
N VAL A 185 5.80 -21.57 3.48
CA VAL A 185 5.74 -21.50 2.00
C VAL A 185 6.13 -20.10 1.54
N SER A 186 6.94 -19.98 0.50
CA SER A 186 7.23 -18.68 -0.10
C SER A 186 5.98 -18.07 -0.74
N ILE A 187 5.82 -16.75 -0.60
CA ILE A 187 4.74 -16.03 -1.28
C ILE A 187 4.75 -16.26 -2.80
N LEU A 188 5.92 -16.43 -3.41
CA LEU A 188 6.07 -16.75 -4.83
C LEU A 188 5.61 -18.17 -5.19
N GLN A 189 5.57 -19.08 -4.22
CA GLN A 189 5.02 -20.42 -4.42
C GLN A 189 3.50 -20.46 -4.23
N VAL A 190 2.95 -19.58 -3.40
CA VAL A 190 1.50 -19.41 -3.25
C VAL A 190 0.91 -18.82 -4.51
N PHE A 191 1.48 -17.71 -5.00
CA PHE A 191 1.06 -17.06 -6.24
C PHE A 191 1.84 -17.61 -7.43
N ARG A 192 1.39 -18.75 -7.97
CA ARG A 192 2.07 -19.42 -9.09
C ARG A 192 2.04 -18.55 -10.35
N PRO A 193 3.19 -18.22 -10.98
CA PRO A 193 3.24 -17.47 -12.22
C PRO A 193 2.42 -18.15 -13.32
N SER A 194 1.50 -17.42 -13.96
CA SER A 194 0.66 -17.97 -15.03
C SER A 194 0.20 -16.89 -15.99
N TRP A 195 0.42 -17.08 -17.27
CA TRP A 195 -0.12 -16.23 -18.32
C TRP A 195 -1.64 -16.39 -18.50
N LEU A 196 -2.17 -17.59 -18.24
CA LEU A 196 -3.61 -17.85 -18.28
C LEU A 196 -4.37 -17.05 -17.20
N ALA A 197 -3.68 -16.62 -16.15
CA ALA A 197 -4.26 -15.78 -15.12
C ALA A 197 -4.77 -14.45 -15.66
N LEU A 198 -4.17 -13.91 -16.73
CA LEU A 198 -4.66 -12.69 -17.38
C LEU A 198 -6.05 -12.93 -18.02
N ALA A 199 -6.23 -14.02 -18.76
CA ALA A 199 -7.50 -14.32 -19.40
C ALA A 199 -8.61 -14.54 -18.35
N ALA A 200 -8.31 -15.29 -17.30
CA ALA A 200 -9.25 -15.51 -16.19
C ALA A 200 -9.55 -14.19 -15.42
N PHE A 201 -8.55 -13.34 -15.21
CA PHE A 201 -8.73 -12.02 -14.61
C PHE A 201 -9.66 -11.14 -15.45
N VAL A 202 -9.41 -11.04 -16.76
CA VAL A 202 -10.24 -10.25 -17.69
C VAL A 202 -11.67 -10.79 -17.68
N TRP A 203 -11.84 -12.10 -17.75
CA TRP A 203 -13.17 -12.72 -17.71
C TRP A 203 -13.93 -12.38 -16.41
N LEU A 204 -13.29 -12.47 -15.24
CA LEU A 204 -13.92 -12.08 -13.98
C LEU A 204 -14.23 -10.59 -13.93
N ALA A 205 -13.34 -9.76 -14.46
CA ALA A 205 -13.54 -8.33 -14.51
C ALA A 205 -14.71 -7.89 -15.38
N MET A 206 -15.19 -8.71 -16.32
CA MET A 206 -16.40 -8.40 -17.12
C MET A 206 -17.70 -8.41 -16.30
N TYR A 207 -17.68 -8.98 -15.10
CA TYR A 207 -18.88 -9.11 -14.26
C TYR A 207 -18.78 -8.18 -13.04
N PRO A 208 -19.62 -7.11 -12.95
CA PRO A 208 -19.56 -6.12 -11.87
C PRO A 208 -19.69 -6.71 -10.47
N VAL A 209 -20.37 -7.86 -10.31
CA VAL A 209 -20.50 -8.56 -9.03
C VAL A 209 -19.14 -8.96 -8.42
N ASN A 210 -18.11 -9.13 -9.24
CA ASN A 210 -16.77 -9.48 -8.83
C ASN A 210 -15.92 -8.25 -8.43
N LEU A 211 -16.41 -7.02 -8.75
CA LEU A 211 -15.63 -5.79 -8.56
C LEU A 211 -15.75 -5.23 -7.14
N GLN A 212 -15.74 -6.12 -6.16
CA GLN A 212 -15.66 -5.80 -4.73
C GLN A 212 -14.56 -6.65 -4.10
N SER A 213 -13.68 -6.03 -3.34
CA SER A 213 -12.55 -6.72 -2.69
C SER A 213 -12.98 -7.80 -1.70
N SER A 214 -14.20 -7.73 -1.16
CA SER A 214 -14.78 -8.74 -0.25
C SER A 214 -15.49 -9.88 -0.99
N ALA A 215 -15.81 -9.71 -2.28
CA ALA A 215 -16.46 -10.76 -3.06
C ALA A 215 -15.49 -11.90 -3.40
N PRO A 216 -15.96 -13.16 -3.50
CA PRO A 216 -15.10 -14.28 -3.89
C PRO A 216 -14.37 -14.04 -5.23
N GLY A 217 -15.07 -13.45 -6.21
CA GLY A 217 -14.45 -13.05 -7.49
C GLY A 217 -13.36 -11.99 -7.32
N GLY A 218 -13.56 -11.00 -6.43
CA GLY A 218 -12.56 -9.97 -6.14
C GLY A 218 -11.30 -10.56 -5.46
N ILE A 219 -11.47 -11.50 -4.54
CA ILE A 219 -10.35 -12.23 -3.92
C ILE A 219 -9.57 -13.01 -4.99
N LEU A 220 -10.29 -13.70 -5.89
CA LEU A 220 -9.66 -14.42 -6.98
C LEU A 220 -8.97 -13.48 -7.98
N MET A 221 -9.55 -12.31 -8.27
CA MET A 221 -8.91 -11.28 -9.10
C MET A 221 -7.59 -10.79 -8.49
N ALA A 222 -7.52 -10.59 -7.19
CA ALA A 222 -6.27 -10.24 -6.51
C ALA A 222 -5.21 -11.35 -6.69
N TYR A 223 -5.59 -12.60 -6.54
CA TYR A 223 -4.70 -13.74 -6.79
C TYR A 223 -4.22 -13.80 -8.26
N LEU A 224 -5.15 -13.69 -9.21
CA LEU A 224 -4.86 -13.78 -10.63
C LEU A 224 -3.97 -12.63 -11.13
N PHE A 225 -4.20 -11.41 -10.61
CA PHE A 225 -3.34 -10.27 -10.93
C PHE A 225 -1.88 -10.53 -10.52
N VAL A 226 -1.65 -11.01 -9.29
CA VAL A 226 -0.31 -11.34 -8.81
C VAL A 226 0.31 -12.46 -9.65
N SER A 227 -0.44 -13.52 -9.93
CA SER A 227 0.03 -14.66 -10.73
C SER A 227 0.44 -14.24 -12.15
N PHE A 228 -0.36 -13.37 -12.79
CA PHE A 228 -0.01 -12.80 -14.09
C PHE A 228 1.23 -11.89 -14.02
N ALA A 229 1.26 -10.97 -13.06
CA ALA A 229 2.39 -10.05 -12.90
C ALA A 229 3.70 -10.78 -12.64
N LEU A 230 3.67 -11.87 -11.86
CA LEU A 230 4.85 -12.73 -11.64
C LEU A 230 5.28 -13.48 -12.92
N ALA A 231 4.33 -13.90 -13.77
CA ALA A 231 4.65 -14.48 -15.08
C ALA A 231 5.28 -13.45 -16.04
N ALA A 232 4.86 -12.19 -15.94
CA ALA A 232 5.39 -11.10 -16.75
C ALA A 232 6.79 -10.64 -16.29
N TYR A 233 7.14 -10.79 -15.01
CA TYR A 233 8.42 -10.28 -14.46
C TYR A 233 9.68 -10.78 -15.21
N PRO A 234 9.84 -12.06 -15.56
CA PRO A 234 11.04 -12.55 -16.26
C PRO A 234 11.22 -11.95 -17.65
N VAL A 235 10.14 -11.55 -18.32
CA VAL A 235 10.19 -10.96 -19.67
C VAL A 235 10.43 -9.46 -19.67
N VAL A 236 10.40 -8.82 -18.50
CA VAL A 236 10.77 -7.40 -18.37
C VAL A 236 12.26 -7.24 -18.62
N GLY A 237 12.62 -6.50 -19.69
CA GLY A 237 14.00 -6.24 -20.05
C GLY A 237 14.77 -5.50 -18.95
N LEU A 238 16.08 -5.74 -18.84
CA LEU A 238 16.94 -5.19 -17.77
C LEU A 238 16.89 -3.66 -17.68
N VAL A 239 16.73 -2.96 -18.79
CA VAL A 239 16.65 -1.49 -18.85
C VAL A 239 15.42 -0.99 -18.08
N LEU A 240 14.27 -1.65 -18.28
CA LEU A 240 13.02 -1.27 -17.62
C LEU A 240 12.94 -1.83 -16.18
N ARG A 241 13.53 -2.98 -15.94
CA ARG A 241 13.50 -3.64 -14.62
C ARG A 241 14.10 -2.77 -13.52
N ARG A 242 15.25 -2.12 -13.77
CA ARG A 242 15.91 -1.26 -12.76
C ARG A 242 15.02 -0.13 -12.26
N PRO A 243 14.45 0.75 -13.10
CA PRO A 243 13.55 1.81 -12.60
C PRO A 243 12.30 1.26 -11.93
N LEU A 244 11.70 0.16 -12.41
CA LEU A 244 10.55 -0.45 -11.75
C LEU A 244 10.88 -0.94 -10.33
N LEU A 245 12.01 -1.62 -10.16
CA LEU A 245 12.46 -2.06 -8.84
C LEU A 245 12.78 -0.87 -7.92
N PHE A 246 13.38 0.21 -8.46
CA PHE A 246 13.65 1.42 -7.70
C PHE A 246 12.35 2.08 -7.18
N VAL A 247 11.35 2.24 -8.04
CA VAL A 247 10.02 2.73 -7.67
C VAL A 247 9.37 1.81 -6.61
N GLY A 248 9.41 0.49 -6.83
CA GLY A 248 8.86 -0.50 -5.91
C GLY A 248 9.52 -0.55 -4.53
N ARG A 249 10.80 -0.17 -4.45
CA ARG A 249 11.54 -0.03 -3.18
C ARG A 249 11.13 1.20 -2.39
N ASN A 250 10.67 2.24 -3.07
CA ASN A 250 10.36 3.55 -2.50
C ASN A 250 8.85 3.84 -2.43
N THR A 251 8.01 2.80 -2.40
CA THR A 251 6.55 2.96 -2.41
C THR A 251 5.99 3.72 -1.22
N LEU A 252 6.64 3.71 -0.05
CA LEU A 252 6.21 4.52 1.10
C LEU A 252 6.30 6.02 0.78
N SER A 253 7.41 6.48 0.19
CA SER A 253 7.58 7.87 -0.23
C SER A 253 6.52 8.28 -1.26
N LEU A 254 6.23 7.38 -2.21
CA LEU A 254 5.19 7.63 -3.21
C LEU A 254 3.80 7.69 -2.58
N LEU A 255 3.48 6.80 -1.66
CA LEU A 255 2.21 6.81 -0.94
C LEU A 255 2.01 8.13 -0.17
N LEU A 256 3.06 8.62 0.49
CA LEU A 256 3.00 9.81 1.33
C LEU A 256 2.88 11.10 0.52
N PHE A 257 3.67 11.24 -0.54
CA PHE A 257 3.84 12.52 -1.23
C PHE A 257 3.10 12.64 -2.56
N SER A 258 2.72 11.52 -3.21
CA SER A 258 1.96 11.60 -4.48
C SER A 258 0.61 12.33 -4.36
N PRO A 259 -0.12 12.33 -3.24
CA PRO A 259 -1.36 13.10 -3.11
C PRO A 259 -1.17 14.61 -3.35
N ILE A 260 -0.02 15.17 -2.95
CA ILE A 260 0.32 16.59 -3.22
C ILE A 260 0.35 16.82 -4.73
N PHE A 261 1.04 15.96 -5.45
CA PHE A 261 1.22 16.10 -6.90
C PHE A 261 -0.05 15.76 -7.68
N THR A 262 -0.88 14.81 -7.21
CA THR A 262 -2.18 14.53 -7.86
C THR A 262 -3.11 15.74 -7.79
N ILE A 263 -3.05 16.54 -6.72
CA ILE A 263 -3.78 17.80 -6.59
C ILE A 263 -3.20 18.85 -7.56
N LEU A 264 -1.88 19.01 -7.59
CA LEU A 264 -1.21 19.98 -8.48
C LEU A 264 -1.45 19.65 -9.95
N CYS A 265 -1.45 18.39 -10.34
CA CYS A 265 -1.71 17.96 -11.72
C CYS A 265 -3.11 18.30 -12.22
N LYS A 266 -4.08 18.66 -11.36
CA LYS A 266 -5.40 19.14 -11.80
C LYS A 266 -5.29 20.34 -12.75
N SER A 267 -4.29 21.22 -12.56
CA SER A 267 -4.04 22.37 -13.43
C SER A 267 -3.61 21.99 -14.85
N LEU A 268 -3.14 20.74 -15.05
CA LEU A 268 -2.71 20.24 -16.37
C LEU A 268 -3.86 19.68 -17.21
N VAL A 269 -5.05 19.52 -16.66
CA VAL A 269 -6.20 18.98 -17.40
C VAL A 269 -6.54 19.88 -18.60
N SER A 270 -6.65 21.18 -18.38
CA SER A 270 -6.98 22.14 -19.45
C SER A 270 -5.88 22.25 -20.52
N PRO A 271 -4.60 22.42 -20.19
CA PRO A 271 -3.53 22.49 -21.20
C PRO A 271 -3.37 21.18 -22.02
N LEU A 272 -3.71 20.04 -21.46
CA LEU A 272 -3.57 18.73 -22.12
C LEU A 272 -4.88 18.20 -22.71
N SER A 273 -5.95 19.01 -22.73
CA SER A 273 -7.28 18.61 -23.24
C SER A 273 -7.33 18.38 -24.75
N PHE A 274 -6.29 18.76 -25.50
CA PHE A 274 -6.18 18.48 -26.94
C PHE A 274 -6.04 16.97 -27.24
N GLU A 275 -5.64 16.16 -26.25
CA GLU A 275 -5.60 14.71 -26.35
C GLU A 275 -6.87 14.14 -25.67
N PRO A 276 -7.85 13.63 -26.45
CA PRO A 276 -9.19 13.34 -25.94
C PRO A 276 -9.26 12.11 -25.04
N THR A 277 -8.29 11.20 -25.10
CA THR A 277 -8.28 9.99 -24.25
C THR A 277 -7.76 10.25 -22.83
N GLY A 278 -7.09 11.37 -22.59
CA GLY A 278 -6.45 11.68 -21.30
C GLY A 278 -5.19 10.84 -21.02
N MET A 279 -4.72 10.02 -21.99
CA MET A 279 -3.52 9.19 -21.77
C MET A 279 -2.25 10.03 -21.67
N LEU A 280 -2.14 11.12 -22.44
CA LEU A 280 -1.04 12.05 -22.31
C LEU A 280 -1.03 12.70 -20.92
N PHE A 281 -2.19 13.15 -20.44
CA PHE A 281 -2.34 13.67 -19.08
C PHE A 281 -1.91 12.62 -18.04
N LEU A 282 -2.33 11.37 -18.19
CA LEU A 282 -1.96 10.27 -17.29
C LEU A 282 -0.44 10.10 -17.23
N VAL A 283 0.23 9.99 -18.38
CA VAL A 283 1.68 9.76 -18.45
C VAL A 283 2.45 10.92 -17.81
N VAL A 284 2.11 12.17 -18.20
CA VAL A 284 2.77 13.37 -17.65
C VAL A 284 2.56 13.47 -16.14
N SER A 285 1.33 13.27 -15.68
CA SER A 285 1.00 13.33 -14.24
C SER A 285 1.68 12.23 -13.45
N LEU A 286 1.78 11.00 -13.97
CA LEU A 286 2.51 9.91 -13.34
C LEU A 286 3.99 10.25 -13.17
N VAL A 287 4.62 10.79 -14.21
CA VAL A 287 6.04 11.21 -14.14
C VAL A 287 6.20 12.29 -13.06
N ILE A 288 5.33 13.30 -13.03
CA ILE A 288 5.36 14.36 -12.02
C ILE A 288 5.15 13.81 -10.61
N CYS A 289 4.15 12.94 -10.42
CA CYS A 289 3.87 12.34 -9.11
C CYS A 289 5.03 11.49 -8.60
N ILE A 290 5.60 10.63 -9.45
CA ILE A 290 6.70 9.75 -9.08
C ILE A 290 7.97 10.56 -8.84
N ALA A 291 8.38 11.38 -9.79
CA ALA A 291 9.60 12.18 -9.68
C ALA A 291 9.50 13.17 -8.52
N GLY A 292 8.40 13.90 -8.39
CA GLY A 292 8.20 14.87 -7.32
C GLY A 292 8.24 14.23 -5.93
N SER A 293 7.60 13.07 -5.75
CA SER A 293 7.63 12.32 -4.47
C SER A 293 9.06 11.85 -4.12
N LEU A 294 9.80 11.37 -5.10
CA LEU A 294 11.18 10.94 -4.91
C LEU A 294 12.13 12.13 -4.65
N ILE A 295 11.90 13.26 -5.31
CA ILE A 295 12.65 14.50 -5.08
C ILE A 295 12.40 15.02 -3.66
N ILE A 296 11.16 15.04 -3.17
CA ILE A 296 10.88 15.42 -1.78
C ILE A 296 11.66 14.52 -0.83
N THR A 297 11.61 13.20 -1.04
CA THR A 297 12.33 12.24 -0.19
C THR A 297 13.83 12.46 -0.24
N TRP A 298 14.40 12.71 -1.43
CA TRP A 298 15.81 13.01 -1.61
C TRP A 298 16.22 14.31 -0.90
N LEU A 299 15.38 15.36 -0.98
CA LEU A 299 15.60 16.61 -0.25
C LEU A 299 15.56 16.40 1.26
N MET A 300 14.62 15.58 1.75
CA MET A 300 14.55 15.22 3.19
C MET A 300 15.81 14.48 3.65
N ASP A 301 16.36 13.60 2.81
CA ASP A 301 17.62 12.91 3.08
C ASP A 301 18.80 13.90 3.09
N LEU A 302 18.85 14.83 2.13
CA LEU A 302 19.88 15.85 2.02
C LEU A 302 19.86 16.83 3.20
N LEU A 303 18.67 17.23 3.64
CA LEU A 303 18.47 18.16 4.77
C LEU A 303 18.49 17.46 6.13
N HIS A 304 18.77 16.16 6.17
CA HIS A 304 18.81 15.34 7.41
C HIS A 304 17.47 15.37 8.21
N VAL A 305 16.34 15.55 7.52
CA VAL A 305 15.00 15.49 8.10
C VAL A 305 14.48 14.05 8.17
N SER A 306 14.98 13.18 7.30
CA SER A 306 14.58 11.77 7.23
C SER A 306 14.69 11.01 8.57
N PRO A 307 15.68 11.22 9.44
CA PRO A 307 15.73 10.58 10.76
C PRO A 307 14.54 10.94 11.65
N LEU A 308 14.05 12.17 11.57
CA LEU A 308 12.90 12.63 12.37
C LEU A 308 11.59 12.09 11.83
N PHE A 309 11.44 12.06 10.50
CA PHE A 309 10.21 11.68 9.84
C PHE A 309 10.08 10.17 9.62
N PHE A 310 11.14 9.50 9.18
CA PHE A 310 11.16 8.06 8.88
C PHE A 310 11.91 7.23 9.93
N GLY A 311 12.58 7.84 10.90
CA GLY A 311 13.44 7.11 11.85
C GLY A 311 14.67 6.45 11.22
N LYS A 312 15.08 6.86 10.02
CA LYS A 312 16.22 6.33 9.27
C LYS A 312 17.07 7.46 8.72
N GLN A 313 18.39 7.24 8.68
CA GLN A 313 19.34 8.23 8.14
C GLN A 313 19.05 8.58 6.66
N ARG A 314 18.58 7.59 5.89
CA ARG A 314 18.14 7.77 4.51
C ARG A 314 16.83 7.01 4.30
N ALA A 315 15.84 7.72 3.78
CA ALA A 315 14.55 7.15 3.41
C ALA A 315 14.57 6.60 1.99
N LEU A 316 15.31 7.28 1.08
CA LEU A 316 15.44 6.83 -0.30
C LEU A 316 16.35 5.60 -0.39
N ILE A 317 15.79 4.51 -0.89
CA ILE A 317 16.50 3.24 -1.06
C ILE A 317 17.09 3.21 -2.47
N SER A 318 18.41 3.41 -2.57
CA SER A 318 19.19 3.21 -3.80
C SER A 318 19.45 1.72 -4.06
N TYR A 319 20.08 1.43 -5.23
CA TYR A 319 20.55 0.08 -5.59
C TYR A 319 21.71 -0.37 -4.72
#